data_f0b96c9542d6834148f9e7d47aabe895
#
_entry.id   f0b96c9542d6834148f9e7d47aabe895
#
_cell.length_a   1.000
_cell.length_b   1.000
_cell.length_c   1.000
_cell.angle_alpha   90.00
_cell.angle_beta   90.00
_cell.angle_gamma   90.00
#
_symmetry.space_group_name_H-M   'P 1'
#
loop_
_entity.id
_entity.type
_entity.pdbx_description
1 polymer ?
#
loop_
_entity_poly.entity_id
_entity_poly.type
_entity_poly.pdbx_seq_one_letter_code
_entity_poly.pdbx_strand_id
1 'polypeptide(L)'
;NKKSFILFWLIGSFSVIFVIWASIAEVNQVVRAQGKVIPDSKVQLIQTGVNGPVEEIKIKLDDKVKAGDVLFLINYQNNEQLYNLSLTEVETRSRKVEILGELVESGSDSEFRLLDEKLALMEAQKRFDLAKLNRKFSIVTSQINGTVSKVNVRNIGQVVTTGTTLAEIVPEDDVLLINASILPKDIAYVRAGQSAKIGFTAYDIAIYGQIEGFVKKIAANTTSTEDGQSFYEAMIEVDVKKIKDNNDIILQPGMIADVSIIGEERTVMSYILNPITKLSKRALQE
;
A
#
# COMPACT_ATOMS: atom_id res chain seq x y z
N ASN A 1 -54.38 -51.15 11.64
CA ASN A 1 -54.22 -50.91 10.21
C ASN A 1 -52.76 -51.12 9.81
N LYS A 2 -52.45 -52.25 9.10
CA LYS A 2 -51.10 -52.55 8.66
C LYS A 2 -50.47 -51.44 7.81
N LYS A 3 -51.25 -50.72 7.03
CA LYS A 3 -50.80 -49.59 6.18
C LYS A 3 -50.33 -48.37 6.98
N SER A 4 -51.03 -48.06 8.09
CA SER A 4 -50.64 -46.93 8.99
C SER A 4 -49.32 -47.27 9.75
N PHE A 5 -49.11 -48.54 10.08
CA PHE A 5 -47.89 -48.97 10.75
C PHE A 5 -46.67 -48.92 9.81
N ILE A 6 -46.87 -49.33 8.55
CA ILE A 6 -45.80 -49.24 7.53
C ILE A 6 -45.47 -47.80 7.23
N LEU A 7 -46.49 -46.92 7.14
CA LEU A 7 -46.27 -45.47 6.92
C LEU A 7 -45.48 -44.84 8.07
N PHE A 8 -45.81 -45.19 9.31
CA PHE A 8 -45.12 -44.70 10.50
C PHE A 8 -43.63 -45.10 10.51
N TRP A 9 -43.32 -46.37 10.21
CA TRP A 9 -41.95 -46.84 10.11
C TRP A 9 -41.20 -46.21 8.96
N LEU A 10 -41.86 -45.96 7.84
CA LEU A 10 -41.25 -45.32 6.67
C LEU A 10 -40.89 -43.85 6.97
N ILE A 11 -41.81 -43.10 7.63
CA ILE A 11 -41.51 -41.72 8.08
C ILE A 11 -40.39 -41.72 9.13
N GLY A 12 -40.42 -42.65 10.11
CA GLY A 12 -39.40 -42.76 11.12
C GLY A 12 -38.01 -43.06 10.54
N SER A 13 -37.94 -44.03 9.62
CA SER A 13 -36.71 -44.37 8.91
C SER A 13 -36.17 -43.22 8.09
N PHE A 14 -37.05 -42.51 7.34
CA PHE A 14 -36.68 -41.32 6.60
C PHE A 14 -36.15 -40.20 7.48
N SER A 15 -36.78 -39.94 8.64
CA SER A 15 -36.34 -38.94 9.59
C SER A 15 -34.94 -39.26 10.16
N VAL A 16 -34.67 -40.53 10.48
CA VAL A 16 -33.37 -40.96 10.97
C VAL A 16 -32.31 -40.79 9.90
N ILE A 17 -32.59 -41.21 8.66
CA ILE A 17 -31.66 -41.04 7.53
C ILE A 17 -31.41 -39.54 7.28
N PHE A 18 -32.44 -38.72 7.32
CA PHE A 18 -32.30 -37.25 7.15
C PHE A 18 -31.41 -36.61 8.23
N VAL A 19 -31.59 -37.01 9.51
CA VAL A 19 -30.77 -36.49 10.62
C VAL A 19 -29.32 -36.90 10.44
N ILE A 20 -29.05 -38.16 10.06
CA ILE A 20 -27.69 -38.64 9.76
C ILE A 20 -27.07 -37.86 8.61
N TRP A 21 -27.82 -37.73 7.51
CA TRP A 21 -27.35 -36.95 6.34
C TRP A 21 -27.09 -35.49 6.69
N ALA A 22 -28.01 -34.82 7.39
CA ALA A 22 -27.87 -33.41 7.80
C ALA A 22 -26.70 -33.19 8.79
N SER A 23 -26.27 -34.22 9.51
CA SER A 23 -25.11 -34.17 10.41
C SER A 23 -23.78 -34.30 9.67
N ILE A 24 -23.79 -34.90 8.47
CA ILE A 24 -22.57 -35.16 7.65
C ILE A 24 -22.49 -34.15 6.52
N ALA A 25 -23.62 -33.73 5.95
CA ALA A 25 -23.66 -32.77 4.85
C ALA A 25 -23.17 -31.39 5.31
N GLU A 26 -22.12 -30.89 4.68
CA GLU A 26 -21.51 -29.59 4.96
C GLU A 26 -21.91 -28.57 3.91
N VAL A 27 -22.16 -27.36 4.36
CA VAL A 27 -22.50 -26.21 3.51
C VAL A 27 -21.61 -25.04 3.90
N ASN A 28 -21.00 -24.43 2.89
CA ASN A 28 -20.17 -23.26 3.07
C ASN A 28 -21.01 -22.05 3.53
N GLN A 29 -20.60 -21.43 4.62
CA GLN A 29 -21.16 -20.15 5.01
C GLN A 29 -20.60 -19.05 4.13
N VAL A 30 -21.46 -18.32 3.40
CA VAL A 30 -21.03 -17.23 2.54
C VAL A 30 -21.39 -15.90 3.19
N VAL A 31 -20.37 -15.07 3.39
CA VAL A 31 -20.54 -13.68 3.83
C VAL A 31 -20.52 -12.78 2.60
N ARG A 32 -21.59 -12.03 2.40
CA ARG A 32 -21.72 -11.08 1.29
C ARG A 32 -21.39 -9.68 1.78
N ALA A 33 -20.56 -8.98 1.02
CA ALA A 33 -20.14 -7.62 1.29
C ALA A 33 -20.05 -6.82 -0.01
N GLN A 34 -20.25 -5.53 0.06
CA GLN A 34 -19.89 -4.62 -1.02
C GLN A 34 -18.47 -4.11 -0.80
N GLY A 35 -17.71 -4.01 -1.86
CA GLY A 35 -16.35 -3.53 -1.84
C GLY A 35 -16.08 -2.50 -2.93
N LYS A 36 -15.01 -1.75 -2.73
CA LYS A 36 -14.50 -0.79 -3.69
C LYS A 36 -13.07 -1.14 -4.04
N VAL A 37 -12.73 -1.09 -5.33
CA VAL A 37 -11.35 -1.26 -5.78
C VAL A 37 -10.51 -0.08 -5.32
N ILE A 38 -9.46 -0.37 -4.59
CA ILE A 38 -8.46 0.59 -4.12
C ILE A 38 -7.06 0.11 -4.51
N PRO A 39 -6.10 1.00 -4.74
CA PRO A 39 -4.70 0.62 -4.87
C PRO A 39 -4.16 0.13 -3.51
N ASP A 40 -3.29 -0.90 -3.51
CA ASP A 40 -2.62 -1.40 -2.29
C ASP A 40 -1.56 -0.42 -1.80
N SER A 41 -0.88 0.23 -2.74
CA SER A 41 0.16 1.19 -2.41
C SER A 41 -0.40 2.57 -2.15
N LYS A 42 0.20 3.20 -1.17
CA LYS A 42 -0.09 4.59 -0.84
C LYS A 42 0.52 5.50 -1.90
N VAL A 43 -0.20 6.54 -2.26
CA VAL A 43 0.34 7.65 -3.06
C VAL A 43 1.67 8.09 -2.47
N GLN A 44 2.73 8.07 -3.29
CA GLN A 44 4.03 8.55 -2.86
C GLN A 44 4.08 10.08 -2.94
N LEU A 45 4.34 10.70 -1.80
CA LEU A 45 4.55 12.13 -1.71
C LEU A 45 6.01 12.45 -2.06
N ILE A 46 6.22 13.24 -3.10
CA ILE A 46 7.52 13.75 -3.49
C ILE A 46 7.75 15.06 -2.78
N GLN A 47 8.75 15.07 -1.87
CA GLN A 47 9.07 16.22 -1.05
C GLN A 47 10.48 16.74 -1.35
N THR A 48 10.68 18.06 -1.17
CA THR A 48 12.01 18.65 -1.29
C THR A 48 12.84 18.45 -0.02
N GLY A 49 14.13 18.12 -0.21
CA GLY A 49 15.11 18.05 0.86
C GLY A 49 15.90 19.34 1.10
N VAL A 50 15.72 20.35 0.23
CA VAL A 50 16.42 21.64 0.30
C VAL A 50 15.46 22.81 0.21
N ASN A 51 15.91 23.98 0.71
CA ASN A 51 15.20 25.25 0.57
C ASN A 51 15.68 25.97 -0.70
N GLY A 52 14.76 26.71 -1.33
CA GLY A 52 15.13 27.60 -2.42
C GLY A 52 14.10 27.67 -3.54
N PRO A 53 14.40 28.42 -4.62
CA PRO A 53 13.52 28.53 -5.75
C PRO A 53 13.50 27.24 -6.58
N VAL A 54 12.34 26.89 -7.12
CA VAL A 54 12.19 25.86 -8.12
C VAL A 54 12.72 26.39 -9.45
N GLU A 55 13.81 25.84 -9.94
CA GLU A 55 14.45 26.27 -11.20
C GLU A 55 13.86 25.57 -12.41
N GLU A 56 13.46 24.32 -12.27
CA GLU A 56 12.90 23.53 -13.37
C GLU A 56 11.83 22.57 -12.86
N ILE A 57 10.76 22.42 -13.64
CA ILE A 57 9.69 21.43 -13.46
C ILE A 57 9.67 20.57 -14.71
N LYS A 58 10.06 19.27 -14.57
CA LYS A 58 10.18 18.33 -15.71
C LYS A 58 8.96 17.43 -15.90
N ILE A 59 7.95 17.57 -15.05
CA ILE A 59 6.74 16.72 -15.05
C ILE A 59 5.48 17.57 -15.16
N LYS A 60 4.43 16.93 -15.67
CA LYS A 60 3.07 17.45 -15.73
C LYS A 60 2.11 16.45 -15.08
N LEU A 61 0.88 16.89 -14.85
CA LEU A 61 -0.20 16.01 -14.45
C LEU A 61 -0.38 14.88 -15.48
N ASP A 62 -0.64 13.69 -15.01
CA ASP A 62 -0.82 12.44 -15.78
C ASP A 62 0.43 11.93 -16.52
N ASP A 63 1.59 12.53 -16.32
CA ASP A 63 2.85 12.00 -16.88
C ASP A 63 3.23 10.68 -16.21
N LYS A 64 3.71 9.73 -17.02
CA LYS A 64 4.31 8.48 -16.54
C LYS A 64 5.78 8.70 -16.25
N VAL A 65 6.20 8.35 -15.05
CA VAL A 65 7.57 8.48 -14.56
C VAL A 65 8.13 7.14 -14.11
N LYS A 66 9.44 6.98 -14.28
CA LYS A 66 10.18 5.81 -13.82
C LYS A 66 11.03 6.15 -12.59
N ALA A 67 11.36 5.14 -11.81
CA ALA A 67 12.33 5.30 -10.73
C ALA A 67 13.66 5.84 -11.27
N GLY A 68 14.14 6.95 -10.69
CA GLY A 68 15.34 7.69 -11.13
C GLY A 68 15.07 8.89 -12.03
N ASP A 69 13.88 9.03 -12.60
CA ASP A 69 13.55 10.20 -13.43
C ASP A 69 13.60 11.49 -12.60
N VAL A 70 14.22 12.53 -13.17
CA VAL A 70 14.31 13.85 -12.54
C VAL A 70 12.99 14.56 -12.70
N LEU A 71 12.39 14.97 -11.58
CA LEU A 71 11.08 15.62 -11.53
C LEU A 71 11.19 17.13 -11.37
N PHE A 72 12.08 17.58 -10.47
CA PHE A 72 12.29 19.00 -10.16
C PHE A 72 13.76 19.30 -9.95
N LEU A 73 14.17 20.52 -10.28
CA LEU A 73 15.43 21.11 -9.87
C LEU A 73 15.16 22.29 -8.94
N ILE A 74 15.74 22.23 -7.72
CA ILE A 74 15.50 23.23 -6.67
C ILE A 74 16.83 23.81 -6.23
N ASN A 75 17.01 25.13 -6.43
CA ASN A 75 18.23 25.84 -6.08
C ASN A 75 19.50 25.11 -6.60
N TYR A 76 19.38 24.45 -7.74
CA TYR A 76 20.40 23.55 -8.26
C TYR A 76 21.67 24.29 -8.67
N GLN A 77 21.54 25.42 -9.40
CA GLN A 77 22.68 26.17 -9.88
C GLN A 77 23.55 26.67 -8.72
N ASN A 78 22.94 27.22 -7.68
CA ASN A 78 23.67 27.68 -6.50
C ASN A 78 24.35 26.52 -5.76
N ASN A 79 23.63 25.43 -5.55
CA ASN A 79 24.21 24.26 -4.86
C ASN A 79 25.28 23.55 -5.68
N GLU A 80 25.20 23.56 -7.01
CA GLU A 80 26.25 23.07 -7.92
C GLU A 80 27.51 23.95 -7.84
N GLN A 81 27.36 25.27 -7.81
CA GLN A 81 28.49 26.18 -7.63
C GLN A 81 29.17 26.00 -6.26
N LEU A 82 28.38 25.87 -5.19
CA LEU A 82 28.92 25.61 -3.85
C LEU A 82 29.65 24.26 -3.77
N TYR A 83 29.12 23.25 -4.42
CA TYR A 83 29.79 21.93 -4.53
C TYR A 83 31.13 22.04 -5.23
N ASN A 84 31.20 22.68 -6.40
CA ASN A 84 32.43 22.83 -7.17
C ASN A 84 33.48 23.67 -6.43
N LEU A 85 33.05 24.76 -5.76
CA LEU A 85 33.93 25.60 -4.95
C LEU A 85 34.53 24.81 -3.77
N SER A 86 33.69 24.09 -3.02
CA SER A 86 34.11 23.29 -1.88
C SER A 86 35.01 22.10 -2.29
N LEU A 87 34.75 21.49 -3.46
CA LEU A 87 35.63 20.46 -4.03
C LEU A 87 37.03 21.00 -4.29
N THR A 88 37.13 22.14 -5.00
CA THR A 88 38.42 22.79 -5.29
C THR A 88 39.16 23.20 -3.99
N GLU A 89 38.44 23.64 -2.96
CA GLU A 89 39.04 23.95 -1.65
C GLU A 89 39.67 22.70 -1.01
N VAL A 90 38.95 21.57 -1.00
CA VAL A 90 39.46 20.29 -0.46
C VAL A 90 40.70 19.83 -1.22
N GLU A 91 40.65 19.84 -2.56
CA GLU A 91 41.80 19.45 -3.40
C GLU A 91 43.01 20.31 -3.13
N THR A 92 42.82 21.63 -3.06
CA THR A 92 43.91 22.58 -2.77
C THR A 92 44.54 22.37 -1.39
N ARG A 93 43.69 22.18 -0.36
CA ARG A 93 44.17 21.92 1.02
C ARG A 93 44.82 20.56 1.16
N SER A 94 44.28 19.53 0.50
CA SER A 94 44.86 18.18 0.48
C SER A 94 46.30 18.23 -0.06
N ARG A 95 46.50 18.95 -1.19
CA ARG A 95 47.82 19.12 -1.81
C ARG A 95 48.77 19.90 -0.91
N LYS A 96 48.28 20.94 -0.17
CA LYS A 96 49.09 21.66 0.81
C LYS A 96 49.52 20.76 1.97
N VAL A 97 48.63 19.93 2.51
CA VAL A 97 48.94 18.97 3.57
C VAL A 97 50.03 17.99 3.11
N GLU A 98 49.96 17.51 1.88
CA GLU A 98 50.92 16.62 1.28
C GLU A 98 52.31 17.30 1.23
N ILE A 99 52.43 18.52 0.63
CA ILE A 99 53.66 19.29 0.53
C ILE A 99 54.25 19.62 1.91
N LEU A 100 53.41 20.05 2.87
CA LEU A 100 53.87 20.33 4.22
C LEU A 100 54.34 19.06 4.92
N GLY A 101 53.72 17.90 4.66
CA GLY A 101 54.17 16.61 5.17
C GLY A 101 55.61 16.29 4.75
N GLU A 102 55.92 16.45 3.44
CA GLU A 102 57.28 16.25 2.92
C GLU A 102 58.30 17.23 3.47
N LEU A 103 57.91 18.52 3.67
CA LEU A 103 58.76 19.54 4.26
C LEU A 103 59.07 19.26 5.74
N VAL A 104 58.12 18.79 6.51
CA VAL A 104 58.29 18.40 7.91
C VAL A 104 59.21 17.18 8.02
N GLU A 105 59.01 16.15 7.15
CA GLU A 105 59.88 14.96 7.11
C GLU A 105 61.34 15.33 6.77
N SER A 106 61.56 16.34 5.93
CA SER A 106 62.88 16.85 5.57
C SER A 106 63.45 17.82 6.65
N GLY A 107 62.72 18.10 7.69
CA GLY A 107 63.10 19.06 8.73
C GLY A 107 63.05 20.54 8.28
N SER A 108 62.38 20.82 7.16
CA SER A 108 62.33 22.16 6.55
C SER A 108 61.13 22.99 7.01
N ASP A 109 60.14 22.41 7.70
CA ASP A 109 58.98 23.12 8.21
C ASP A 109 58.55 22.57 9.60
N SER A 110 57.64 23.27 10.28
CA SER A 110 57.16 22.95 11.62
C SER A 110 55.97 21.96 11.57
N GLU A 111 56.02 20.98 12.43
CA GLU A 111 54.96 20.03 12.66
C GLU A 111 53.61 20.71 13.07
N PHE A 112 53.71 21.85 13.75
CA PHE A 112 52.54 22.66 14.12
C PHE A 112 51.81 23.22 12.91
N ARG A 113 52.53 23.68 11.87
CA ARG A 113 51.91 24.15 10.61
C ARG A 113 51.22 23.03 9.82
N LEU A 114 51.82 21.85 9.84
CA LEU A 114 51.17 20.66 9.24
C LEU A 114 49.89 20.32 9.98
N LEU A 115 49.87 20.39 11.30
CA LEU A 115 48.67 20.12 12.09
C LEU A 115 47.57 21.15 11.83
N ASP A 116 47.91 22.43 11.75
CA ASP A 116 46.97 23.52 11.41
C ASP A 116 46.33 23.31 10.03
N GLU A 117 47.13 22.97 9.01
CA GLU A 117 46.59 22.72 7.69
C GLU A 117 45.74 21.43 7.62
N LYS A 118 46.08 20.40 8.41
CA LYS A 118 45.23 19.21 8.56
C LYS A 118 43.87 19.54 9.17
N LEU A 119 43.83 20.43 10.19
CA LEU A 119 42.58 20.91 10.78
C LEU A 119 41.74 21.70 9.74
N ALA A 120 42.40 22.58 8.99
CA ALA A 120 41.76 23.34 7.93
C ALA A 120 41.23 22.44 6.80
N LEU A 121 41.93 21.35 6.45
CA LEU A 121 41.45 20.33 5.50
C LEU A 121 40.22 19.61 6.05
N MET A 122 40.19 19.24 7.32
CA MET A 122 39.00 18.61 7.93
C MET A 122 37.76 19.53 7.88
N GLU A 123 37.95 20.83 8.11
CA GLU A 123 36.85 21.80 7.99
C GLU A 123 36.38 21.95 6.54
N ALA A 124 37.32 22.00 5.59
CA ALA A 124 36.96 22.02 4.16
C ALA A 124 36.24 20.77 3.74
N GLN A 125 36.67 19.59 4.22
CA GLN A 125 35.97 18.33 3.95
C GLN A 125 34.56 18.35 4.48
N LYS A 126 34.32 18.84 5.70
CA LYS A 126 32.97 19.00 6.25
C LYS A 126 32.08 19.91 5.39
N ARG A 127 32.61 21.04 4.89
CA ARG A 127 31.87 21.94 3.99
C ARG A 127 31.56 21.28 2.67
N PHE A 128 32.50 20.53 2.10
CA PHE A 128 32.28 19.75 0.88
C PHE A 128 31.19 18.70 1.05
N ASP A 129 31.19 17.94 2.15
CA ASP A 129 30.18 16.91 2.41
C ASP A 129 28.77 17.51 2.53
N LEU A 130 28.64 18.68 3.17
CA LEU A 130 27.38 19.43 3.22
C LEU A 130 26.94 19.93 1.84
N ALA A 131 27.86 20.50 1.06
CA ALA A 131 27.57 20.97 -0.30
C ALA A 131 27.16 19.83 -1.24
N LYS A 132 27.85 18.68 -1.14
CA LYS A 132 27.53 17.44 -1.86
C LYS A 132 26.12 16.94 -1.51
N LEU A 133 25.74 16.97 -0.25
CA LEU A 133 24.40 16.58 0.20
C LEU A 133 23.33 17.53 -0.33
N ASN A 134 23.54 18.83 -0.22
CA ASN A 134 22.61 19.84 -0.73
C ASN A 134 22.43 19.72 -2.25
N ARG A 135 23.53 19.54 -3.00
CA ARG A 135 23.47 19.29 -4.45
C ARG A 135 22.66 18.04 -4.78
N LYS A 136 22.86 16.95 -4.04
CA LYS A 136 22.06 15.72 -4.20
C LYS A 136 20.58 15.96 -4.00
N PHE A 137 20.20 16.68 -2.96
CA PHE A 137 18.80 16.98 -2.67
C PHE A 137 18.18 18.06 -3.54
N SER A 138 19.00 18.83 -4.26
CA SER A 138 18.54 19.80 -5.26
C SER A 138 17.94 19.14 -6.50
N ILE A 139 18.31 17.88 -6.77
CA ILE A 139 17.76 17.07 -7.83
C ILE A 139 16.72 16.14 -7.24
N VAL A 140 15.45 16.49 -7.41
CA VAL A 140 14.35 15.67 -6.91
C VAL A 140 13.98 14.64 -7.97
N THR A 141 14.12 13.36 -7.62
CA THR A 141 13.85 12.23 -8.51
C THR A 141 12.67 11.39 -8.01
N SER A 142 12.02 10.69 -8.94
CA SER A 142 11.06 9.65 -8.56
C SER A 142 11.80 8.45 -7.97
N GLN A 143 11.24 7.87 -6.91
CA GLN A 143 11.77 6.63 -6.31
C GLN A 143 11.04 5.39 -6.83
N ILE A 144 9.92 5.57 -7.54
CA ILE A 144 9.05 4.50 -8.04
C ILE A 144 8.65 4.76 -9.49
N ASN A 145 8.22 3.68 -10.17
CA ASN A 145 7.50 3.79 -11.43
C ASN A 145 6.04 4.13 -11.12
N GLY A 146 5.48 5.10 -11.83
CA GLY A 146 4.09 5.49 -11.56
C GLY A 146 3.60 6.62 -12.44
N THR A 147 2.40 7.10 -12.14
CA THR A 147 1.76 8.22 -12.82
C THR A 147 1.61 9.41 -11.86
N VAL A 148 1.96 10.59 -12.33
CA VAL A 148 1.83 11.83 -11.55
C VAL A 148 0.35 12.17 -11.37
N SER A 149 -0.16 12.04 -10.15
CA SER A 149 -1.57 12.32 -9.84
C SER A 149 -1.82 13.77 -9.44
N LYS A 150 -0.77 14.47 -8.99
CA LYS A 150 -0.88 15.87 -8.60
C LYS A 150 0.48 16.57 -8.64
N VAL A 151 0.49 17.84 -9.07
CA VAL A 151 1.66 18.73 -9.01
C VAL A 151 1.26 19.96 -8.18
N ASN A 152 1.90 20.13 -7.02
CA ASN A 152 1.59 21.23 -6.09
C ASN A 152 2.36 22.50 -6.41
N VAL A 153 3.50 22.38 -7.10
CA VAL A 153 4.31 23.52 -7.54
C VAL A 153 3.89 23.90 -8.96
N ARG A 154 3.43 25.14 -9.11
CA ARG A 154 2.84 25.61 -10.38
C ARG A 154 3.77 26.46 -11.23
N ASN A 155 4.71 27.16 -10.60
CA ASN A 155 5.54 28.17 -11.27
C ASN A 155 7.02 27.95 -11.01
N ILE A 156 7.83 28.10 -12.04
CA ILE A 156 9.28 28.26 -11.91
C ILE A 156 9.55 29.57 -11.14
N GLY A 157 10.55 29.56 -10.24
CA GLY A 157 10.85 30.65 -9.32
C GLY A 157 10.07 30.61 -8.00
N GLN A 158 9.09 29.72 -7.84
CA GLN A 158 8.40 29.54 -6.57
C GLN A 158 9.40 29.05 -5.51
N VAL A 159 9.45 29.73 -4.36
CA VAL A 159 10.33 29.33 -3.25
C VAL A 159 9.63 28.25 -2.42
N VAL A 160 10.37 27.17 -2.18
CA VAL A 160 9.93 26.02 -1.37
C VAL A 160 10.86 25.81 -0.20
N THR A 161 10.33 25.20 0.87
CA THR A 161 11.08 24.85 2.07
C THR A 161 11.19 23.33 2.21
N THR A 162 12.22 22.86 2.90
CA THR A 162 12.43 21.43 3.19
C THR A 162 11.16 20.81 3.76
N GLY A 163 10.75 19.66 3.22
CA GLY A 163 9.53 18.95 3.57
C GLY A 163 8.28 19.39 2.80
N THR A 164 8.36 20.45 1.95
CA THR A 164 7.24 20.81 1.09
C THR A 164 6.96 19.70 0.08
N THR A 165 5.71 19.26 -0.03
CA THR A 165 5.27 18.28 -1.03
C THR A 165 5.16 18.97 -2.41
N LEU A 166 5.94 18.50 -3.36
CA LEU A 166 6.03 19.04 -4.72
C LEU A 166 5.06 18.37 -5.68
N ALA A 167 4.96 17.03 -5.57
CA ALA A 167 4.08 16.21 -6.40
C ALA A 167 3.63 14.96 -5.64
N GLU A 168 2.61 14.31 -6.20
CA GLU A 168 2.08 13.03 -5.74
C GLU A 168 2.14 12.03 -6.89
N ILE A 169 2.70 10.84 -6.65
CA ILE A 169 2.84 9.78 -7.66
C ILE A 169 2.07 8.56 -7.19
N VAL A 170 1.22 8.04 -8.07
CA VAL A 170 0.53 6.74 -7.90
C VAL A 170 1.39 5.69 -8.60
N PRO A 171 1.84 4.64 -7.88
CA PRO A 171 2.63 3.56 -8.48
C PRO A 171 1.90 2.87 -9.63
N GLU A 172 2.65 2.44 -10.65
CA GLU A 172 2.09 1.74 -11.82
C GLU A 172 1.85 0.25 -11.56
N ASP A 173 2.65 -0.35 -10.69
CA ASP A 173 2.58 -1.78 -10.33
C ASP A 173 1.69 -2.04 -9.10
N ASP A 174 0.63 -1.26 -8.94
CA ASP A 174 -0.27 -1.44 -7.81
C ASP A 174 -1.05 -2.74 -7.92
N VAL A 175 -0.84 -3.59 -6.93
CA VAL A 175 -1.77 -4.67 -6.64
C VAL A 175 -3.10 -4.01 -6.25
N LEU A 176 -4.11 -4.16 -7.08
CA LEU A 176 -5.42 -3.65 -6.76
C LEU A 176 -6.05 -4.55 -5.70
N LEU A 177 -6.46 -3.94 -4.62
CA LEU A 177 -7.21 -4.58 -3.55
C LEU A 177 -8.67 -4.15 -3.62
N ILE A 178 -9.54 -4.98 -3.08
CA ILE A 178 -10.93 -4.62 -2.86
C ILE A 178 -11.10 -4.38 -1.37
N ASN A 179 -11.45 -3.16 -1.00
CA ASN A 179 -11.85 -2.83 0.36
C ASN A 179 -13.33 -3.15 0.53
N ALA A 180 -13.64 -4.29 1.16
CA ALA A 180 -14.99 -4.78 1.36
C ALA A 180 -15.51 -4.39 2.76
N SER A 181 -16.74 -3.89 2.81
CA SER A 181 -17.44 -3.49 4.03
C SER A 181 -18.24 -4.65 4.61
N ILE A 182 -17.77 -5.23 5.72
CA ILE A 182 -18.37 -6.37 6.38
C ILE A 182 -19.21 -5.91 7.57
N LEU A 183 -20.44 -6.34 7.63
CA LEU A 183 -21.33 -6.01 8.75
C LEU A 183 -20.83 -6.64 10.08
N PRO A 184 -20.99 -5.98 11.23
CA PRO A 184 -20.54 -6.48 12.53
C PRO A 184 -21.10 -7.85 12.90
N LYS A 185 -22.30 -8.19 12.44
CA LYS A 185 -22.93 -9.50 12.68
C LYS A 185 -22.22 -10.65 11.94
N ASP A 186 -21.49 -10.34 10.87
CA ASP A 186 -20.88 -11.33 9.97
C ASP A 186 -19.36 -11.44 10.16
N ILE A 187 -18.73 -10.51 10.88
CA ILE A 187 -17.26 -10.46 11.08
C ILE A 187 -16.71 -11.72 11.78
N ALA A 188 -17.49 -12.34 12.65
CA ALA A 188 -17.08 -13.55 13.34
C ALA A 188 -16.78 -14.74 12.40
N TYR A 189 -17.27 -14.68 11.16
CA TYR A 189 -17.13 -15.72 10.14
C TYR A 189 -16.06 -15.42 9.09
N VAL A 190 -15.44 -14.24 9.19
CA VAL A 190 -14.42 -13.81 8.22
C VAL A 190 -13.03 -13.88 8.86
N ARG A 191 -12.09 -14.51 8.14
CA ARG A 191 -10.70 -14.65 8.56
C ARG A 191 -9.76 -14.36 7.39
N ALA A 192 -8.55 -13.90 7.70
CA ALA A 192 -7.51 -13.78 6.69
C ALA A 192 -7.18 -15.16 6.08
N GLY A 193 -6.92 -15.18 4.78
CA GLY A 193 -6.65 -16.39 4.00
C GLY A 193 -7.88 -17.07 3.40
N GLN A 194 -9.11 -16.65 3.76
CA GLN A 194 -10.33 -17.21 3.16
C GLN A 194 -10.45 -16.80 1.68
N SER A 195 -10.97 -17.72 0.86
CA SER A 195 -11.28 -17.47 -0.54
C SER A 195 -12.48 -16.54 -0.67
N ALA A 196 -12.44 -15.67 -1.65
CA ALA A 196 -13.54 -14.76 -1.98
C ALA A 196 -13.84 -14.84 -3.48
N LYS A 197 -15.12 -14.77 -3.83
CA LYS A 197 -15.61 -14.61 -5.21
C LYS A 197 -16.06 -13.18 -5.39
N ILE A 198 -15.63 -12.55 -6.47
CA ILE A 198 -15.76 -11.13 -6.71
C ILE A 198 -16.45 -10.91 -8.04
N GLY A 199 -17.56 -10.21 -8.03
CA GLY A 199 -18.25 -9.74 -9.22
C GLY A 199 -18.21 -8.22 -9.29
N PHE A 200 -17.63 -7.65 -10.35
CA PHE A 200 -17.62 -6.19 -10.53
C PHE A 200 -18.92 -5.71 -11.11
N THR A 201 -19.54 -4.69 -10.50
CA THR A 201 -20.83 -4.14 -10.97
C THR A 201 -20.77 -3.51 -12.35
N ALA A 202 -19.56 -3.12 -12.81
CA ALA A 202 -19.32 -2.59 -14.14
C ALA A 202 -19.35 -3.67 -15.25
N TYR A 203 -19.28 -4.95 -14.89
CA TYR A 203 -19.23 -6.09 -15.81
C TYR A 203 -20.37 -7.06 -15.51
N ASP A 204 -21.00 -7.56 -16.56
CA ASP A 204 -22.08 -8.56 -16.41
C ASP A 204 -21.47 -9.90 -15.94
N ILE A 205 -21.86 -10.33 -14.73
CA ILE A 205 -21.39 -11.58 -14.12
C ILE A 205 -21.74 -12.80 -14.96
N ALA A 206 -22.82 -12.74 -15.75
CA ALA A 206 -23.20 -13.85 -16.61
C ALA A 206 -22.27 -14.03 -17.82
N ILE A 207 -21.62 -12.95 -18.26
CA ILE A 207 -20.68 -12.94 -19.40
C ILE A 207 -19.24 -13.12 -18.92
N TYR A 208 -18.85 -12.36 -17.92
CA TYR A 208 -17.45 -12.27 -17.44
C TYR A 208 -17.15 -13.18 -16.25
N GLY A 209 -18.20 -13.74 -15.61
CA GLY A 209 -18.06 -14.60 -14.44
C GLY A 209 -17.69 -13.82 -13.17
N GLN A 210 -17.27 -14.57 -12.17
CA GLN A 210 -16.71 -14.04 -10.92
C GLN A 210 -15.20 -14.30 -10.87
N ILE A 211 -14.47 -13.34 -10.39
CA ILE A 211 -13.01 -13.45 -10.21
C ILE A 211 -12.73 -13.97 -8.81
N GLU A 212 -11.75 -14.85 -8.71
CA GLU A 212 -11.29 -15.37 -7.42
C GLU A 212 -10.28 -14.44 -6.78
N GLY A 213 -10.33 -14.33 -5.47
CA GLY A 213 -9.41 -13.62 -4.64
C GLY A 213 -9.35 -14.23 -3.25
N PHE A 214 -8.58 -13.64 -2.36
CA PHE A 214 -8.49 -14.08 -0.98
C PHE A 214 -8.43 -12.88 -0.01
N VAL A 215 -8.93 -13.09 1.21
CA VAL A 215 -8.89 -12.08 2.27
C VAL A 215 -7.46 -11.91 2.74
N LYS A 216 -6.83 -10.79 2.41
CA LYS A 216 -5.46 -10.44 2.82
C LYS A 216 -5.40 -9.98 4.27
N LYS A 217 -6.29 -9.08 4.65
CA LYS A 217 -6.31 -8.46 5.97
C LYS A 217 -7.71 -7.98 6.34
N ILE A 218 -8.01 -7.99 7.64
CA ILE A 218 -9.23 -7.44 8.20
C ILE A 218 -8.84 -6.33 9.17
N ALA A 219 -9.53 -5.20 9.12
CA ALA A 219 -9.32 -4.10 10.06
C ALA A 219 -9.74 -4.53 11.48
N ALA A 220 -8.92 -4.17 12.47
CA ALA A 220 -9.20 -4.48 13.87
C ALA A 220 -10.35 -3.63 14.45
N ASN A 221 -10.58 -2.44 13.89
CA ASN A 221 -11.60 -1.50 14.33
C ASN A 221 -12.69 -1.35 13.26
N THR A 222 -13.88 -0.95 13.71
CA THR A 222 -14.98 -0.56 12.82
C THR A 222 -14.80 0.85 12.32
N THR A 223 -15.16 1.06 11.05
CA THR A 223 -15.37 2.38 10.43
C THR A 223 -16.87 2.65 10.36
N SER A 224 -17.28 3.88 10.58
CA SER A 224 -18.69 4.28 10.46
C SER A 224 -18.89 5.15 9.22
N THR A 225 -19.96 4.92 8.48
CA THR A 225 -20.44 5.81 7.43
C THR A 225 -21.06 7.07 8.00
N GLU A 226 -21.26 8.10 7.19
CA GLU A 226 -21.98 9.33 7.54
C GLU A 226 -23.41 9.05 8.01
N ASP A 227 -24.02 7.97 7.53
CA ASP A 227 -25.35 7.49 7.93
C ASP A 227 -25.35 6.73 9.27
N GLY A 228 -24.22 6.65 9.98
CA GLY A 228 -24.08 6.01 11.29
C GLY A 228 -24.03 4.48 11.28
N GLN A 229 -23.94 3.84 10.10
CA GLN A 229 -23.71 2.39 10.00
C GLN A 229 -22.25 2.07 10.24
N SER A 230 -21.98 1.12 11.16
CA SER A 230 -20.62 0.63 11.42
C SER A 230 -20.36 -0.65 10.63
N PHE A 231 -19.14 -0.77 10.07
CA PHE A 231 -18.67 -1.95 9.34
C PHE A 231 -17.19 -2.18 9.59
N TYR A 232 -16.76 -3.41 9.39
CA TYR A 232 -15.33 -3.78 9.35
C TYR A 232 -14.82 -3.75 7.92
N GLU A 233 -13.64 -3.21 7.71
CA GLU A 233 -12.99 -3.23 6.40
C GLU A 233 -12.17 -4.50 6.23
N ALA A 234 -12.41 -5.23 5.15
CA ALA A 234 -11.60 -6.36 4.74
C ALA A 234 -10.92 -6.05 3.42
N MET A 235 -9.60 -6.17 3.39
CA MET A 235 -8.80 -6.03 2.18
C MET A 235 -8.69 -7.38 1.51
N ILE A 236 -9.18 -7.47 0.27
CA ILE A 236 -9.20 -8.68 -0.53
C ILE A 236 -8.27 -8.48 -1.72
N GLU A 237 -7.30 -9.37 -1.84
CA GLU A 237 -6.38 -9.40 -2.96
C GLU A 237 -6.99 -10.22 -4.10
N VAL A 238 -6.95 -9.65 -5.30
CA VAL A 238 -7.51 -10.26 -6.50
C VAL A 238 -6.41 -10.99 -7.26
N ASP A 239 -6.67 -12.19 -7.75
CA ASP A 239 -5.73 -12.91 -8.61
C ASP A 239 -5.68 -12.28 -10.01
N VAL A 240 -4.76 -11.35 -10.19
CA VAL A 240 -4.55 -10.59 -11.45
C VAL A 240 -4.20 -11.51 -12.63
N LYS A 241 -3.62 -12.70 -12.38
CA LYS A 241 -3.29 -13.64 -13.44
C LYS A 241 -4.55 -14.19 -14.10
N LYS A 242 -5.58 -14.47 -13.32
CA LYS A 242 -6.87 -14.94 -13.82
C LYS A 242 -7.67 -13.83 -14.54
N ILE A 243 -7.40 -12.57 -14.24
CA ILE A 243 -7.99 -11.43 -14.97
C ILE A 243 -7.39 -11.32 -16.38
N LYS A 244 -6.07 -11.58 -16.53
CA LYS A 244 -5.38 -11.54 -17.82
C LYS A 244 -5.81 -12.68 -18.77
N ASP A 245 -6.22 -13.80 -18.23
CA ASP A 245 -6.77 -14.91 -19.03
C ASP A 245 -8.18 -14.59 -19.57
N ASN A 246 -8.92 -13.68 -18.92
CA ASN A 246 -10.21 -13.16 -19.35
C ASN A 246 -10.00 -11.76 -19.96
N ASN A 247 -9.51 -11.72 -21.16
CA ASN A 247 -8.87 -10.63 -21.92
C ASN A 247 -9.56 -9.24 -21.92
N ASP A 248 -10.75 -9.07 -21.31
CA ASP A 248 -11.57 -7.86 -21.45
C ASP A 248 -11.85 -7.10 -20.15
N ILE A 249 -11.35 -7.57 -19.00
CA ILE A 249 -11.60 -6.90 -17.72
C ILE A 249 -10.42 -5.99 -17.36
N ILE A 250 -10.63 -4.68 -17.42
CA ILE A 250 -9.68 -3.67 -16.95
C ILE A 250 -10.19 -3.13 -15.62
N LEU A 251 -9.45 -3.47 -14.55
CA LEU A 251 -9.78 -2.94 -13.22
C LEU A 251 -9.27 -1.50 -13.09
N GLN A 252 -10.14 -0.63 -12.60
CA GLN A 252 -9.79 0.76 -12.29
C GLN A 252 -10.10 1.06 -10.82
N PRO A 253 -9.24 1.82 -10.14
CA PRO A 253 -9.55 2.33 -8.80
C PRO A 253 -10.90 3.02 -8.78
N GLY A 254 -11.69 2.75 -7.74
CA GLY A 254 -13.02 3.32 -7.60
C GLY A 254 -14.17 2.45 -8.06
N MET A 255 -13.93 1.36 -8.81
CA MET A 255 -14.95 0.40 -9.19
C MET A 255 -15.60 -0.27 -7.99
N ILE A 256 -16.90 -0.54 -8.08
CA ILE A 256 -17.66 -1.25 -7.04
C ILE A 256 -17.71 -2.73 -7.39
N ALA A 257 -17.57 -3.57 -6.36
CA ALA A 257 -17.63 -5.02 -6.50
C ALA A 257 -18.52 -5.65 -5.43
N ASP A 258 -19.26 -6.66 -5.81
CA ASP A 258 -19.96 -7.56 -4.90
C ASP A 258 -19.01 -8.70 -4.54
N VAL A 259 -18.75 -8.85 -3.26
CA VAL A 259 -17.80 -9.80 -2.70
C VAL A 259 -18.54 -10.87 -1.93
N SER A 260 -18.25 -12.13 -2.23
CA SER A 260 -18.77 -13.31 -1.55
C SER A 260 -17.60 -14.06 -0.90
N ILE A 261 -17.37 -13.83 0.40
CA ILE A 261 -16.30 -14.50 1.15
C ILE A 261 -16.80 -15.87 1.57
N ILE A 262 -16.03 -16.90 1.25
CA ILE A 262 -16.34 -18.29 1.57
C ILE A 262 -15.81 -18.57 2.98
N GLY A 263 -16.74 -18.71 3.94
CA GLY A 263 -16.43 -19.00 5.32
C GLY A 263 -16.20 -20.48 5.59
N GLU A 264 -16.18 -20.82 6.87
CA GLU A 264 -16.01 -22.22 7.33
C GLU A 264 -17.21 -23.07 6.93
N GLU A 265 -16.94 -24.33 6.64
CA GLU A 265 -17.97 -25.34 6.37
C GLU A 265 -18.76 -25.63 7.66
N ARG A 266 -20.07 -25.69 7.53
CA ARG A 266 -20.97 -26.02 8.63
C ARG A 266 -21.95 -27.10 8.22
N THR A 267 -22.23 -27.99 9.15
CA THR A 267 -23.23 -29.03 8.89
C THR A 267 -24.64 -28.43 8.75
N VAL A 268 -25.46 -29.02 7.86
CA VAL A 268 -26.86 -28.62 7.67
C VAL A 268 -27.63 -28.68 8.98
N MET A 269 -27.31 -29.63 9.86
CA MET A 269 -27.90 -29.77 11.19
C MET A 269 -27.63 -28.53 12.06
N SER A 270 -26.43 -27.94 11.98
CA SER A 270 -26.10 -26.73 12.74
C SER A 270 -26.93 -25.50 12.32
N TYR A 271 -27.29 -25.41 11.03
CA TYR A 271 -28.17 -24.36 10.51
C TYR A 271 -29.60 -24.47 11.06
N ILE A 272 -30.10 -25.71 11.19
CA ILE A 272 -31.47 -25.97 11.68
C ILE A 272 -31.54 -25.76 13.20
N LEU A 273 -30.52 -26.18 13.96
CA LEU A 273 -30.53 -26.13 15.42
C LEU A 273 -30.14 -24.76 16.00
N ASN A 274 -29.29 -23.98 15.33
CA ASN A 274 -28.80 -22.69 15.83
C ASN A 274 -29.90 -21.67 16.19
N PRO A 275 -30.96 -21.47 15.38
CA PRO A 275 -32.07 -20.58 15.76
C PRO A 275 -32.76 -21.04 17.04
N ILE A 276 -32.95 -22.36 17.20
CA ILE A 276 -33.64 -22.97 18.34
C ILE A 276 -32.82 -22.81 19.62
N THR A 277 -31.52 -23.08 19.56
CA THR A 277 -30.58 -22.93 20.68
C THR A 277 -30.38 -21.48 21.13
N LYS A 278 -30.40 -20.52 20.17
CA LYS A 278 -30.36 -19.07 20.49
C LYS A 278 -31.63 -18.60 21.22
N LEU A 279 -32.80 -19.08 20.81
CA LEU A 279 -34.07 -18.78 21.49
C LEU A 279 -34.10 -19.36 22.91
N SER A 280 -33.67 -20.62 23.07
CA SER A 280 -33.61 -21.29 24.37
C SER A 280 -32.65 -20.60 25.34
N LYS A 281 -31.46 -20.14 24.87
CA LYS A 281 -30.52 -19.40 25.71
C LYS A 281 -31.02 -18.00 26.11
N ARG A 282 -31.78 -17.33 25.27
CA ARG A 282 -32.45 -16.04 25.64
C ARG A 282 -33.57 -16.22 26.66
N ALA A 283 -34.39 -17.26 26.50
CA ALA A 283 -35.48 -17.55 27.42
C ALA A 283 -35.02 -18.02 28.84
N LEU A 284 -33.75 -18.47 28.95
CA LEU A 284 -33.17 -18.89 30.25
C LEU A 284 -32.35 -17.78 30.93
N GLN A 285 -32.26 -16.59 30.33
CA GLN A 285 -31.55 -15.42 30.90
C GLN A 285 -32.50 -14.31 31.40
N GLU A 286 -33.81 -14.48 31.26
CA GLU A 286 -34.86 -13.72 31.99
C GLU A 286 -35.30 -14.49 33.24
#